data_1774c04a2159bbc37e6821ec47220647
#
_entry.id   1774c04a2159bbc37e6821ec47220647
#
_cell.length_a   1.000
_cell.length_b   1.000
_cell.length_c   1.000
_cell.angle_alpha   90.00
_cell.angle_beta   90.00
_cell.angle_gamma   90.00
#
_symmetry.space_group_name_H-M   'P 1'
#
loop_
_entity.id
_entity.type
_entity.pdbx_description
1 polymer ?
#
loop_
_entity_poly.entity_id
_entity_poly.type
_entity_poly.pdbx_seq_one_letter_code
_entity_poly.pdbx_strand_id
1 'polypeptide(L)'
;MEQIKNIIFDVGDVLLSYRWKYMLMDYGLSEEEAVRIGTEMFDDPEGLWGLLDLGTVPQQEIIERYCRKYPADEKVIRWFIGHGEYMPVARPAVWELVHKLKIQGYGIYLLSNYSEELFKKHTEYADFMNDIDGLIVSYM
;
A
#
# COMPACT_ATOMS: atom_id res chain seq x y z
N MET A 1 -3.18 5.41 37.64
CA MET A 1 -3.59 5.63 36.24
C MET A 1 -2.58 4.97 35.33
N GLU A 2 -3.04 4.06 34.49
CA GLU A 2 -2.15 3.44 33.52
C GLU A 2 -1.78 4.43 32.44
N GLN A 3 -0.52 4.43 32.03
CA GLN A 3 -0.01 5.28 30.95
C GLN A 3 0.09 4.48 29.66
N ILE A 4 -0.22 5.14 28.53
CA ILE A 4 0.02 4.56 27.21
C ILE A 4 1.52 4.41 27.03
N LYS A 5 1.98 3.20 26.65
CA LYS A 5 3.39 2.88 26.43
C LYS A 5 3.70 2.55 24.97
N ASN A 6 2.70 2.10 24.24
CA ASN A 6 2.83 1.63 22.87
C ASN A 6 1.81 2.30 21.97
N ILE A 7 2.22 2.58 20.73
CA ILE A 7 1.36 3.17 19.71
C ILE A 7 1.43 2.26 18.48
N ILE A 8 0.27 1.91 17.96
CA ILE A 8 0.13 1.09 16.77
C ILE A 8 -0.35 1.99 15.63
N PHE A 9 0.38 2.02 14.53
CA PHE A 9 0.04 2.77 13.33
C PHE A 9 -0.41 1.83 12.22
N ASP A 10 -1.43 2.25 11.46
CA ASP A 10 -1.64 1.75 10.11
C ASP A 10 -0.65 2.43 9.17
N VAL A 11 -0.44 1.89 7.98
CA VAL A 11 0.49 2.45 6.99
C VAL A 11 -0.28 3.26 5.95
N GLY A 12 -1.22 2.65 5.25
CA GLY A 12 -1.98 3.30 4.17
C GLY A 12 -2.79 4.49 4.67
N ASP A 13 -2.63 5.63 4.00
CA ASP A 13 -3.27 6.91 4.31
C ASP A 13 -3.01 7.44 5.72
N VAL A 14 -2.06 6.83 6.43
CA VAL A 14 -1.59 7.28 7.75
C VAL A 14 -0.11 7.66 7.66
N LEU A 15 0.77 6.71 7.37
CA LEU A 15 2.21 6.93 7.23
C LEU A 15 2.65 7.18 5.79
N LEU A 16 1.88 6.68 4.83
CA LEU A 16 2.07 6.88 3.39
C LEU A 16 0.73 7.24 2.77
N SER A 17 0.74 8.13 1.78
CA SER A 17 -0.39 8.34 0.88
C SER A 17 -0.13 7.62 -0.43
N TYR A 18 -1.15 7.49 -1.25
CA TYR A 18 -1.08 6.81 -2.54
C TYR A 18 -1.53 7.73 -3.67
N ARG A 19 -0.74 7.78 -4.73
CA ARG A 19 -1.05 8.54 -5.94
C ARG A 19 -1.55 7.66 -7.09
N TRP A 20 -2.32 6.63 -6.78
CA TRP A 20 -2.74 5.62 -7.76
C TRP A 20 -3.44 6.21 -8.99
N LYS A 21 -4.28 7.22 -8.80
CA LYS A 21 -4.97 7.90 -9.91
C LYS A 21 -3.98 8.62 -10.82
N TYR A 22 -3.08 9.40 -10.23
CA TYR A 22 -2.05 10.10 -11.00
C TYR A 22 -1.05 9.15 -11.64
N MET A 23 -0.73 8.04 -10.98
CA MET A 23 0.09 6.99 -11.55
C MET A 23 -0.54 6.40 -12.82
N LEU A 24 -1.85 6.12 -12.80
CA LEU A 24 -2.59 5.67 -13.98
C LEU A 24 -2.63 6.73 -15.07
N MET A 25 -2.77 8.00 -14.70
CA MET A 25 -2.70 9.11 -15.65
C MET A 25 -1.30 9.23 -16.28
N ASP A 26 -0.24 8.96 -15.53
CA ASP A 26 1.13 8.94 -16.03
C ASP A 26 1.33 7.85 -17.09
N TYR A 27 0.59 6.77 -17.01
CA TYR A 27 0.57 5.71 -18.04
C TYR A 27 0.03 6.24 -19.39
N GLY A 28 -0.79 7.29 -19.37
CA GLY A 28 -1.39 7.90 -20.54
C GLY A 28 -2.91 7.91 -20.53
N LEU A 29 -3.54 7.58 -19.40
CA LEU A 29 -4.99 7.57 -19.26
C LEU A 29 -5.53 8.96 -18.93
N SER A 30 -6.77 9.25 -19.35
CA SER A 30 -7.54 10.38 -18.85
C SER A 30 -7.89 10.17 -17.38
N GLU A 31 -8.25 11.23 -16.66
CA GLU A 31 -8.69 11.13 -15.28
C GLU A 31 -9.90 10.18 -15.14
N GLU A 32 -10.87 10.29 -16.06
CA GLU A 32 -12.06 9.43 -16.09
C GLU A 32 -11.69 7.94 -16.23
N GLU A 33 -10.79 7.62 -17.14
CA GLU A 33 -10.31 6.25 -17.34
C GLU A 33 -9.50 5.74 -16.16
N ALA A 34 -8.66 6.59 -15.57
CA ALA A 34 -7.88 6.24 -14.37
C ALA A 34 -8.80 5.87 -13.21
N VAL A 35 -9.87 6.64 -12.98
CA VAL A 35 -10.87 6.34 -11.94
C VAL A 35 -11.60 5.04 -12.26
N ARG A 36 -11.98 4.82 -13.52
CA ARG A 36 -12.65 3.58 -13.94
C ARG A 36 -11.78 2.34 -13.65
N ILE A 37 -10.53 2.38 -14.06
CA ILE A 37 -9.60 1.25 -13.86
C ILE A 37 -9.26 1.06 -12.38
N GLY A 38 -9.06 2.15 -11.65
CA GLY A 38 -8.86 2.07 -10.19
C GLY A 38 -10.04 1.40 -9.50
N THR A 39 -11.27 1.74 -9.88
CA THR A 39 -12.47 1.09 -9.36
C THR A 39 -12.51 -0.40 -9.69
N GLU A 40 -12.18 -0.78 -10.93
CA GLU A 40 -12.08 -2.21 -11.31
C GLU A 40 -11.09 -2.97 -10.44
N MET A 41 -9.96 -2.37 -10.11
CA MET A 41 -8.94 -3.04 -9.32
C MET A 41 -9.25 -3.08 -7.82
N PHE A 42 -9.65 -1.95 -7.23
CA PHE A 42 -9.81 -1.85 -5.78
C PHE A 42 -11.17 -2.31 -5.29
N ASP A 43 -12.21 -2.14 -6.09
CA ASP A 43 -13.60 -2.48 -5.74
C ASP A 43 -14.13 -3.69 -6.51
N ASP A 44 -13.24 -4.54 -7.01
CA ASP A 44 -13.63 -5.75 -7.72
C ASP A 44 -14.53 -6.64 -6.83
N PRO A 45 -15.69 -7.10 -7.36
CA PRO A 45 -16.62 -7.90 -6.56
C PRO A 45 -16.06 -9.19 -5.98
N GLU A 46 -15.02 -9.77 -6.61
CA GLU A 46 -14.33 -10.96 -6.10
C GLU A 46 -13.30 -10.64 -5.03
N GLY A 47 -13.02 -9.36 -4.77
CA GLY A 47 -12.06 -8.94 -3.77
C GLY A 47 -10.61 -9.30 -4.11
N LEU A 48 -10.21 -9.22 -5.37
CA LEU A 48 -8.87 -9.61 -5.82
C LEU A 48 -7.76 -8.81 -5.14
N TRP A 49 -7.96 -7.51 -4.91
CA TRP A 49 -6.98 -6.71 -4.17
C TRP A 49 -6.81 -7.18 -2.73
N GLY A 50 -7.91 -7.54 -2.08
CA GLY A 50 -7.87 -8.12 -0.73
C GLY A 50 -7.13 -9.47 -0.68
N LEU A 51 -7.27 -10.29 -1.71
CA LEU A 51 -6.49 -11.54 -1.83
C LEU A 51 -5.00 -11.26 -1.97
N LEU A 52 -4.64 -10.20 -2.70
CA LEU A 52 -3.26 -9.75 -2.82
C LEU A 52 -2.69 -9.37 -1.44
N ASP A 53 -3.45 -8.63 -0.65
CA ASP A 53 -3.07 -8.22 0.70
C ASP A 53 -2.95 -9.39 1.68
N LEU A 54 -3.73 -10.47 1.50
CA LEU A 54 -3.63 -11.67 2.32
C LEU A 54 -2.36 -12.47 2.07
N GLY A 55 -1.75 -12.34 0.88
CA GLY A 55 -0.53 -13.05 0.54
C GLY A 55 -0.69 -14.57 0.34
N THR A 56 -1.93 -15.07 0.31
CA THR A 56 -2.20 -16.52 0.10
C THR A 56 -2.14 -16.91 -1.36
N VAL A 57 -2.26 -15.95 -2.26
CA VAL A 57 -2.19 -16.13 -3.71
C VAL A 57 -1.02 -15.29 -4.23
N PRO A 58 -0.12 -15.86 -5.05
CA PRO A 58 0.99 -15.10 -5.60
C PRO A 58 0.53 -13.89 -6.43
N GLN A 59 1.29 -12.80 -6.39
CA GLN A 59 0.97 -11.58 -7.15
C GLN A 59 0.72 -11.86 -8.64
N GLN A 60 1.55 -12.71 -9.25
CA GLN A 60 1.39 -13.05 -10.66
C GLN A 60 0.05 -13.70 -10.96
N GLU A 61 -0.44 -14.57 -10.09
CA GLU A 61 -1.76 -15.19 -10.24
C GLU A 61 -2.88 -14.16 -10.11
N ILE A 62 -2.77 -13.21 -9.19
CA ILE A 62 -3.74 -12.10 -9.06
C ILE A 62 -3.77 -11.26 -10.34
N ILE A 63 -2.60 -10.91 -10.88
CA ILE A 63 -2.50 -10.18 -12.15
C ILE A 63 -3.22 -10.95 -13.27
N GLU A 64 -2.98 -12.25 -13.38
CA GLU A 64 -3.62 -13.08 -14.40
C GLU A 64 -5.15 -13.12 -14.23
N ARG A 65 -5.65 -13.18 -13.00
CA ARG A 65 -7.09 -13.14 -12.72
C ARG A 65 -7.71 -11.81 -13.14
N TYR A 66 -7.06 -10.69 -12.83
CA TYR A 66 -7.51 -9.38 -13.31
C TYR A 66 -7.55 -9.30 -14.83
N CYS A 67 -6.50 -9.79 -15.50
CA CYS A 67 -6.40 -9.72 -16.95
C CYS A 67 -7.44 -10.60 -17.66
N ARG A 68 -7.78 -11.75 -17.09
CA ARG A 68 -8.88 -12.58 -17.60
C ARG A 68 -10.23 -11.91 -17.43
N LYS A 69 -10.43 -11.20 -16.32
CA LYS A 69 -11.69 -10.52 -16.03
C LYS A 69 -11.84 -9.21 -16.81
N TYR A 70 -10.76 -8.48 -16.97
CA TYR A 70 -10.72 -7.17 -17.64
C TYR A 70 -9.71 -7.18 -18.80
N PRO A 71 -9.95 -7.97 -19.86
CA PRO A 71 -8.96 -8.18 -20.92
C PRO A 71 -8.63 -6.90 -21.71
N ALA A 72 -9.56 -5.95 -21.81
CA ALA A 72 -9.33 -4.68 -22.47
C ALA A 72 -8.31 -3.80 -21.74
N ASP A 73 -8.14 -4.00 -20.43
CA ASP A 73 -7.26 -3.22 -19.56
C ASP A 73 -5.98 -3.99 -19.15
N GLU A 74 -5.71 -5.12 -19.80
CA GLU A 74 -4.60 -6.01 -19.43
C GLU A 74 -3.26 -5.30 -19.33
N LYS A 75 -2.90 -4.49 -20.30
CA LYS A 75 -1.58 -3.83 -20.34
C LYS A 75 -1.40 -2.87 -19.16
N VAL A 76 -2.40 -2.05 -18.87
CA VAL A 76 -2.32 -1.08 -17.79
C VAL A 76 -2.35 -1.75 -16.43
N ILE A 77 -3.14 -2.82 -16.25
CA ILE A 77 -3.20 -3.57 -15.01
C ILE A 77 -1.85 -4.22 -14.71
N ARG A 78 -1.23 -4.87 -15.70
CA ARG A 78 0.10 -5.47 -15.54
C ARG A 78 1.15 -4.42 -15.18
N TRP A 79 1.12 -3.28 -15.87
CA TRP A 79 2.03 -2.18 -15.58
C TRP A 79 1.83 -1.63 -14.17
N PHE A 80 0.58 -1.37 -13.78
CA PHE A 80 0.24 -0.78 -12.49
C PHE A 80 0.70 -1.66 -11.31
N ILE A 81 0.33 -2.92 -11.32
CA ILE A 81 0.70 -3.84 -10.23
C ILE A 81 2.20 -4.12 -10.25
N GLY A 82 2.80 -4.23 -11.43
CA GLY A 82 4.23 -4.49 -11.59
C GLY A 82 5.14 -3.33 -11.21
N HIS A 83 4.63 -2.10 -11.19
CA HIS A 83 5.40 -0.88 -10.89
C HIS A 83 4.90 -0.15 -9.65
N GLY A 84 4.60 -0.91 -8.61
CA GLY A 84 4.10 -0.35 -7.35
C GLY A 84 5.01 0.73 -6.72
N GLU A 85 6.28 0.79 -7.08
CA GLU A 85 7.23 1.81 -6.63
C GLU A 85 6.83 3.24 -7.02
N TYR A 86 5.96 3.41 -8.00
CA TYR A 86 5.49 4.74 -8.43
C TYR A 86 4.26 5.24 -7.66
N MET A 87 3.71 4.41 -6.78
CA MET A 87 2.46 4.71 -6.09
C MET A 87 2.61 5.53 -4.81
N PRO A 88 3.62 5.27 -3.93
CA PRO A 88 3.62 5.85 -2.60
C PRO A 88 4.02 7.32 -2.61
N VAL A 89 3.42 8.07 -1.71
CA VAL A 89 3.76 9.47 -1.42
C VAL A 89 4.16 9.56 0.04
N ALA A 90 5.37 10.08 0.29
CA ALA A 90 5.88 10.30 1.64
C ALA A 90 5.02 11.32 2.41
N ARG A 91 4.95 11.15 3.72
CA ARG A 91 4.29 12.08 4.64
C ARG A 91 5.31 12.52 5.71
N PRO A 92 6.26 13.40 5.36
CA PRO A 92 7.38 13.74 6.23
C PRO A 92 6.97 14.27 7.60
N ALA A 93 5.90 15.07 7.68
CA ALA A 93 5.42 15.61 8.95
C ALA A 93 4.93 14.50 9.90
N VAL A 94 4.29 13.47 9.36
CA VAL A 94 3.85 12.31 10.15
C VAL A 94 5.05 11.47 10.57
N TRP A 95 6.01 11.26 9.69
CA TRP A 95 7.25 10.52 10.00
C TRP A 95 8.05 11.20 11.11
N GLU A 96 8.11 12.53 11.07
CA GLU A 96 8.75 13.30 12.14
C GLU A 96 8.03 13.10 13.49
N LEU A 97 6.69 13.07 13.47
CA LEU A 97 5.90 12.79 14.67
C LEU A 97 6.21 11.40 15.23
N VAL A 98 6.28 10.38 14.37
CA VAL A 98 6.65 9.02 14.79
C VAL A 98 8.02 9.01 15.47
N HIS A 99 9.00 9.68 14.87
CA HIS A 99 10.34 9.80 15.42
C HIS A 99 10.35 10.49 16.78
N LYS A 100 9.61 11.58 16.94
CA LYS A 100 9.45 12.29 18.22
C LYS A 100 8.83 11.39 19.31
N LEU A 101 7.81 10.64 18.95
CA LEU A 101 7.17 9.68 19.88
C LEU A 101 8.15 8.60 20.30
N LYS A 102 8.96 8.10 19.39
CA LYS A 102 10.03 7.14 19.70
C LYS A 102 11.02 7.70 20.71
N ILE A 103 11.49 8.93 20.49
CA ILE A 103 12.43 9.61 21.40
C ILE A 103 11.81 9.81 22.79
N GLN A 104 10.50 10.05 22.86
CA GLN A 104 9.77 10.19 24.12
C GLN A 104 9.60 8.87 24.88
N GLY A 105 10.01 7.76 24.31
CA GLY A 105 9.99 6.45 24.96
C GLY A 105 8.81 5.55 24.63
N TYR A 106 7.96 5.94 23.66
CA TYR A 106 6.87 5.07 23.22
C TYR A 106 7.41 3.91 22.38
N GLY A 107 6.83 2.72 22.54
CA GLY A 107 6.97 1.63 21.60
C GLY A 107 6.16 1.95 20.35
N ILE A 108 6.75 1.74 19.17
CA ILE A 108 6.13 2.04 17.87
C ILE A 108 5.93 0.75 17.09
N TYR A 109 4.70 0.49 16.71
CA TYR A 109 4.32 -0.75 16.01
C TYR A 109 3.48 -0.44 14.79
N LEU A 110 3.56 -1.31 13.79
CA LEU A 110 2.70 -1.25 12.61
C LEU A 110 1.73 -2.42 12.58
N LEU A 111 0.50 -2.14 12.17
CA LEU A 111 -0.52 -3.14 11.87
C LEU A 111 -1.23 -2.71 10.59
N SER A 112 -1.06 -3.46 9.51
CA SER A 112 -1.53 -3.02 8.21
C SER A 112 -1.95 -4.18 7.30
N ASN A 113 -2.92 -3.92 6.43
CA ASN A 113 -3.25 -4.78 5.31
C ASN A 113 -2.43 -4.32 4.09
N TYR A 114 -1.58 -5.20 3.59
CA TYR A 114 -0.65 -4.89 2.50
C TYR A 114 -0.21 -6.17 1.83
N SER A 115 -0.01 -6.13 0.51
CA SER A 115 0.70 -7.22 -0.15
C SER A 115 2.20 -7.16 0.16
N GLU A 116 2.84 -8.31 0.20
CA GLU A 116 4.27 -8.40 0.52
C GLU A 116 5.13 -7.54 -0.41
N GLU A 117 4.90 -7.66 -1.70
CA GLU A 117 5.73 -6.97 -2.70
C GLU A 117 5.53 -5.47 -2.69
N LEU A 118 4.27 -5.00 -2.56
CA LEU A 118 4.00 -3.57 -2.44
C LEU A 118 4.53 -3.01 -1.12
N PHE A 119 4.37 -3.74 -0.03
CA PHE A 119 4.90 -3.30 1.28
C PHE A 119 6.41 -3.10 1.21
N LYS A 120 7.14 -4.06 0.66
CA LYS A 120 8.59 -3.96 0.49
C LYS A 120 9.00 -2.75 -0.35
N LYS A 121 8.34 -2.55 -1.49
CA LYS A 121 8.62 -1.41 -2.38
C LYS A 121 8.29 -0.07 -1.73
N HIS A 122 7.16 0.02 -1.04
CA HIS A 122 6.68 1.27 -0.44
C HIS A 122 7.45 1.67 0.81
N THR A 123 8.06 0.74 1.51
CA THR A 123 8.79 1.00 2.77
C THR A 123 10.30 0.99 2.61
N GLU A 124 10.84 0.66 1.45
CA GLU A 124 12.28 0.52 1.22
C GLU A 124 13.08 1.77 1.63
N TYR A 125 12.55 2.96 1.36
CA TYR A 125 13.19 4.23 1.68
C TYR A 125 12.40 5.06 2.70
N ALA A 126 11.48 4.45 3.43
CA ALA A 126 10.63 5.16 4.38
C ALA A 126 11.32 5.29 5.75
N ASP A 127 11.62 6.53 6.14
CA ASP A 127 12.33 6.83 7.40
C ASP A 127 11.63 6.26 8.64
N PHE A 128 10.30 6.22 8.66
CA PHE A 128 9.59 5.69 9.82
C PHE A 128 9.95 4.24 10.15
N MET A 129 10.40 3.46 9.16
CA MET A 129 10.82 2.07 9.38
C MET A 129 11.99 1.95 10.36
N ASN A 130 12.79 3.01 10.53
CA ASN A 130 13.90 3.03 11.48
C ASN A 130 13.43 3.15 12.93
N ASP A 131 12.19 3.58 13.16
CA ASP A 131 11.64 3.86 14.49
C ASP A 131 10.74 2.74 15.02
N ILE A 132 10.38 1.77 14.20
CA ILE A 132 9.45 0.71 14.61
C ILE A 132 10.12 -0.36 15.45
N ASP A 133 9.39 -0.82 16.48
CA ASP A 133 9.82 -1.92 17.37
C ASP A 133 9.27 -3.27 16.91
N GLY A 134 8.21 -3.27 16.13
CA GLY A 134 7.63 -4.48 15.57
C GLY A 134 6.50 -4.17 14.58
N LEU A 135 6.10 -5.18 13.83
CA LEU A 135 5.05 -5.03 12.84
C LEU A 135 4.32 -6.35 12.60
N ILE A 136 3.05 -6.24 12.24
CA ILE A 136 2.25 -7.32 11.69
C ILE A 136 1.59 -6.77 10.42
N VAL A 137 1.83 -7.45 9.32
CA VAL A 137 1.25 -7.13 8.02
C VAL A 137 0.46 -8.34 7.52
N SER A 138 -0.66 -8.12 6.86
CA SER A 138 -1.63 -9.16 6.51
C SER A 138 -1.08 -10.36 5.75
N TYR A 139 0.03 -10.22 5.06
CA TYR A 139 0.66 -11.30 4.32
C TYR A 139 1.53 -12.24 5.18
N MET A 140 1.82 -11.88 6.44
CA MET A 140 2.70 -12.63 7.35
C MET A 140 2.02 -13.87 7.93
#